data_45c7d5341657c1a46472e7c3c4575b14
#
_entry.id   45c7d5341657c1a46472e7c3c4575b14
#
_cell.length_a   1.000
_cell.length_b   1.000
_cell.length_c   1.000
_cell.angle_alpha   90.00
_cell.angle_beta   90.00
_cell.angle_gamma   90.00
#
_symmetry.space_group_name_H-M   'P 1'
#
loop_
_entity.id
_entity.type
_entity.pdbx_description
1 polymer ?
#
loop_
_entity_poly.entity_id
_entity_poly.type
_entity_poly.pdbx_seq_one_letter_code
_entity_poly.pdbx_strand_id
1 'polypeptide(L)'
;MDIALTQTEIDFKNERRKVMFSAIFSVTLVLLLWIIKIYEWFFNLDLHAFALKPRTLRGLPGIITEPLLHADWSHLFSNSVPLFLLLMATLYFYRGIGLRVLGYIWLFTGIGVWFFARDSYHIGASGIVYGLATFLAISGILRHDSRLMSISLLIIFLYGGMIWGVLPLFHHVSWESHLMGSMAGAFCAYRYRNQGPAIRRYFEDEDESLDTQVEFHEEQMGPFPPPDFHQGHLSQNFPGGYSYSYVPKDKEEESKP
;
A
#
# COMPACT_ATOMS: atom_id res chain seq x y z
N MET A 1 29.08 -5.69 -30.76
CA MET A 1 27.92 -6.57 -31.01
C MET A 1 27.01 -6.41 -29.79
N ASP A 2 26.12 -5.39 -29.86
CA ASP A 2 25.18 -5.12 -28.76
C ASP A 2 24.09 -6.18 -28.79
N ILE A 3 24.11 -7.07 -27.78
CA ILE A 3 23.04 -8.07 -27.60
C ILE A 3 21.81 -7.30 -27.14
N ALA A 4 20.82 -7.13 -28.01
CA ALA A 4 19.53 -6.57 -27.64
C ALA A 4 18.91 -7.44 -26.55
N LEU A 5 18.62 -6.85 -25.37
CA LEU A 5 17.97 -7.53 -24.26
C LEU A 5 16.54 -7.92 -24.66
N THR A 6 16.11 -9.09 -24.24
CA THR A 6 14.71 -9.51 -24.39
C THR A 6 13.79 -8.62 -23.52
N GLN A 7 12.51 -8.50 -23.89
CA GLN A 7 11.53 -7.74 -23.11
C GLN A 7 11.49 -8.21 -21.66
N THR A 8 11.52 -9.50 -21.42
CA THR A 8 11.55 -10.10 -20.07
C THR A 8 12.77 -9.66 -19.25
N GLU A 9 13.96 -9.56 -19.87
CA GLU A 9 15.17 -9.10 -19.19
C GLU A 9 15.10 -7.60 -18.86
N ILE A 10 14.48 -6.80 -19.73
CA ILE A 10 14.23 -5.37 -19.48
C ILE A 10 13.29 -5.20 -18.31
N ASP A 11 12.20 -5.97 -18.26
CA ASP A 11 11.20 -5.90 -17.18
C ASP A 11 11.80 -6.34 -15.85
N PHE A 12 12.57 -7.43 -15.82
CA PHE A 12 13.30 -7.87 -14.63
C PHE A 12 14.30 -6.82 -14.11
N LYS A 13 15.06 -6.19 -15.01
CA LYS A 13 15.99 -5.10 -14.62
C LYS A 13 15.24 -3.89 -14.04
N ASN A 14 14.09 -3.55 -14.62
CA ASN A 14 13.28 -2.44 -14.14
C ASN A 14 12.69 -2.73 -12.76
N GLU A 15 12.16 -3.94 -12.53
CA GLU A 15 11.64 -4.35 -11.22
C GLU A 15 12.75 -4.38 -10.16
N ARG A 16 13.91 -4.95 -10.48
CA ARG A 16 15.08 -4.94 -9.59
C ARG A 16 15.49 -3.51 -9.19
N ARG A 17 15.51 -2.57 -10.16
CA ARG A 17 15.83 -1.16 -9.87
C ARG A 17 14.79 -0.51 -8.95
N LYS A 18 13.50 -0.83 -9.10
CA LYS A 18 12.43 -0.33 -8.22
C LYS A 18 12.64 -0.82 -6.80
N VAL A 19 12.83 -2.13 -6.62
CA VAL A 19 13.07 -2.75 -5.32
C VAL A 19 14.32 -2.16 -4.66
N MET A 20 15.45 -2.12 -5.39
CA MET A 20 16.70 -1.60 -4.85
C MET A 20 16.60 -0.14 -4.43
N PHE A 21 16.02 0.73 -5.26
CA PHE A 21 15.83 2.14 -4.91
C PHE A 21 14.98 2.29 -3.64
N SER A 22 13.84 1.59 -3.59
CA SER A 22 12.91 1.66 -2.45
C SER A 22 13.57 1.14 -1.16
N ALA A 23 14.28 0.02 -1.24
CA ALA A 23 14.98 -0.56 -0.11
C ALA A 23 16.12 0.33 0.39
N ILE A 24 17.01 0.79 -0.52
CA ILE A 24 18.16 1.63 -0.17
C ILE A 24 17.68 2.93 0.47
N PHE A 25 16.71 3.62 -0.12
CA PHE A 25 16.20 4.87 0.45
C PHE A 25 15.60 4.66 1.85
N SER A 26 14.78 3.61 2.01
CA SER A 26 14.13 3.32 3.30
C SER A 26 15.16 2.93 4.38
N VAL A 27 16.14 2.10 4.03
CA VAL A 27 17.26 1.74 4.93
C VAL A 27 18.05 3.00 5.30
N THR A 28 18.38 3.84 4.32
CA THR A 28 19.17 5.07 4.56
C THR A 28 18.45 5.99 5.54
N LEU A 29 17.13 6.18 5.39
CA LEU A 29 16.36 7.00 6.33
C LEU A 29 16.38 6.39 7.74
N VAL A 30 16.14 5.08 7.88
CA VAL A 30 16.18 4.40 9.18
C VAL A 30 17.57 4.48 9.79
N LEU A 31 18.63 4.24 9.01
CA LEU A 31 20.02 4.37 9.49
C LEU A 31 20.33 5.80 9.96
N LEU A 32 19.79 6.82 9.30
CA LEU A 32 19.93 8.21 9.74
C LEU A 32 19.35 8.42 11.15
N LEU A 33 18.16 7.85 11.45
CA LEU A 33 17.57 7.92 12.78
C LEU A 33 18.47 7.26 13.83
N TRP A 34 19.04 6.09 13.51
CA TRP A 34 19.95 5.38 14.40
C TRP A 34 21.26 6.15 14.62
N ILE A 35 21.84 6.73 13.57
CA ILE A 35 23.06 7.55 13.66
C ILE A 35 22.83 8.75 14.58
N ILE A 36 21.69 9.46 14.41
CA ILE A 36 21.33 10.59 15.26
C ILE A 36 21.21 10.16 16.74
N LYS A 37 20.53 9.02 17.02
CA LYS A 37 20.36 8.53 18.39
C LYS A 37 21.67 8.05 19.01
N ILE A 38 22.53 7.38 18.23
CA ILE A 38 23.85 6.96 18.67
C ILE A 38 24.72 8.20 18.97
N TYR A 39 24.66 9.21 18.11
CA TYR A 39 25.40 10.47 18.30
C TYR A 39 24.94 11.21 19.56
N GLU A 40 23.62 11.34 19.76
CA GLU A 40 23.02 11.92 20.98
C GLU A 40 23.53 11.18 22.24
N TRP A 41 23.46 9.85 22.24
CA TRP A 41 23.90 9.02 23.35
C TRP A 41 25.41 9.10 23.60
N PHE A 42 26.21 8.99 22.55
CA PHE A 42 27.68 8.95 22.65
C PHE A 42 28.28 10.27 23.21
N PHE A 43 27.73 11.39 22.76
CA PHE A 43 28.16 12.72 23.19
C PHE A 43 27.39 13.27 24.38
N ASN A 44 26.45 12.49 24.92
CA ASN A 44 25.57 12.90 26.02
C ASN A 44 24.86 14.24 25.75
N LEU A 45 24.35 14.41 24.54
CA LEU A 45 23.67 15.63 24.09
C LEU A 45 22.19 15.60 24.47
N ASP A 46 21.63 16.78 24.75
CA ASP A 46 20.18 16.96 24.84
C ASP A 46 19.65 17.59 23.54
N LEU A 47 19.09 16.73 22.66
CA LEU A 47 18.49 17.19 21.41
C LEU A 47 17.03 17.61 21.55
N HIS A 48 16.46 17.65 22.75
CA HIS A 48 15.09 18.13 22.97
C HIS A 48 14.89 19.59 22.54
N ALA A 49 15.96 20.39 22.47
CA ALA A 49 15.90 21.74 21.93
C ALA A 49 15.43 21.79 20.46
N PHE A 50 15.57 20.70 19.72
CA PHE A 50 15.14 20.53 18.34
C PHE A 50 13.81 19.77 18.22
N ALA A 51 13.20 19.38 19.35
CA ALA A 51 11.88 18.79 19.37
C ALA A 51 10.81 19.80 18.94
N LEU A 52 9.70 19.31 18.41
CA LEU A 52 8.58 20.17 18.08
C LEU A 52 7.87 20.62 19.38
N LYS A 53 7.82 21.92 19.60
CA LYS A 53 7.05 22.55 20.68
C LYS A 53 5.91 23.38 20.07
N PRO A 54 4.64 22.98 20.25
CA PRO A 54 3.51 23.66 19.63
C PRO A 54 3.43 25.15 19.96
N ARG A 55 3.05 25.94 18.96
CA ARG A 55 2.77 27.38 19.07
C ARG A 55 3.93 28.20 19.64
N THR A 56 5.16 27.75 19.54
CA THR A 56 6.36 28.48 19.95
C THR A 56 7.33 28.65 18.78
N LEU A 57 8.02 29.81 18.72
CA LEU A 57 9.05 30.02 17.67
C LEU A 57 10.22 29.05 17.82
N ARG A 58 10.57 28.65 19.05
CA ARG A 58 11.61 27.66 19.32
C ARG A 58 11.24 26.26 18.80
N GLY A 59 9.94 25.95 18.72
CA GLY A 59 9.45 24.67 18.21
C GLY A 59 9.34 24.59 16.69
N LEU A 60 9.50 25.68 15.95
CA LEU A 60 9.42 25.69 14.48
C LEU A 60 10.42 24.74 13.79
N PRO A 61 11.71 24.67 14.18
CA PRO A 61 12.62 23.69 13.62
C PRO A 61 12.10 22.25 13.77
N GLY A 62 11.37 21.98 14.86
CA GLY A 62 10.76 20.68 15.15
C GLY A 62 9.80 20.20 14.07
N ILE A 63 9.20 21.07 13.26
CA ILE A 63 8.39 20.67 12.10
C ILE A 63 9.16 19.73 11.17
N ILE A 64 10.47 19.93 11.05
CA ILE A 64 11.34 19.10 10.21
C ILE A 64 12.10 18.07 11.04
N THR A 65 12.51 18.42 12.27
CA THR A 65 13.41 17.58 13.07
C THR A 65 12.69 16.59 13.98
N GLU A 66 11.39 16.78 14.30
CA GLU A 66 10.60 15.88 15.14
C GLU A 66 10.76 14.40 14.73
N PRO A 67 10.60 14.01 13.46
CA PRO A 67 10.68 12.61 13.06
C PRO A 67 12.07 12.00 13.16
N LEU A 68 13.10 12.83 13.28
CA LEU A 68 14.49 12.38 13.37
C LEU A 68 14.92 12.08 14.82
N LEU A 69 14.19 12.57 15.81
CA LEU A 69 14.51 12.48 17.22
C LEU A 69 13.67 11.40 17.90
N HIS A 70 14.27 10.70 18.87
CA HIS A 70 13.58 9.65 19.62
C HIS A 70 13.91 9.73 21.11
N ALA A 71 12.90 9.54 21.97
CA ALA A 71 13.04 9.62 23.41
C ALA A 71 14.05 8.58 23.93
N ASP A 72 13.88 7.34 23.50
CA ASP A 72 14.66 6.21 23.95
C ASP A 72 14.87 5.17 22.83
N TRP A 73 15.66 4.14 23.13
CA TRP A 73 15.99 3.07 22.18
C TRP A 73 14.76 2.22 21.79
N SER A 74 13.84 1.99 22.75
CA SER A 74 12.63 1.23 22.48
C SER A 74 11.72 1.97 21.50
N HIS A 75 11.58 3.31 21.69
CA HIS A 75 10.85 4.18 20.79
C HIS A 75 11.44 4.19 19.38
N LEU A 76 12.78 4.30 19.25
CA LEU A 76 13.48 4.22 17.98
C LEU A 76 13.25 2.87 17.29
N PHE A 77 13.41 1.76 18.03
CA PHE A 77 13.24 0.42 17.48
C PHE A 77 11.80 0.17 17.00
N SER A 78 10.81 0.56 17.81
CA SER A 78 9.40 0.40 17.45
C SER A 78 8.97 1.18 16.21
N ASN A 79 9.64 2.28 15.90
CA ASN A 79 9.43 3.06 14.67
C ASN A 79 10.19 2.49 13.47
N SER A 80 11.36 1.87 13.68
CA SER A 80 12.28 1.50 12.61
C SER A 80 11.69 0.50 11.62
N VAL A 81 11.11 -0.59 12.12
CA VAL A 81 10.58 -1.66 11.25
C VAL A 81 9.35 -1.20 10.47
N PRO A 82 8.31 -0.61 11.09
CA PRO A 82 7.15 -0.14 10.33
C PRO A 82 7.51 0.99 9.36
N LEU A 83 8.39 1.92 9.75
CA LEU A 83 8.87 2.96 8.85
C LEU A 83 9.57 2.36 7.62
N PHE A 84 10.48 1.40 7.82
CA PHE A 84 11.16 0.73 6.72
C PHE A 84 10.18 0.07 5.76
N LEU A 85 9.27 -0.76 6.27
CA LEU A 85 8.34 -1.55 5.45
C LEU A 85 7.34 -0.67 4.70
N LEU A 86 6.72 0.30 5.40
CA LEU A 86 5.71 1.18 4.80
C LEU A 86 6.33 2.15 3.79
N LEU A 87 7.52 2.67 4.09
CA LEU A 87 8.22 3.56 3.16
C LEU A 87 8.69 2.80 1.92
N MET A 88 9.27 1.59 2.10
CA MET A 88 9.66 0.73 1.01
C MET A 88 8.45 0.39 0.10
N ALA A 89 7.32 0.02 0.69
CA ALA A 89 6.09 -0.23 -0.06
C ALA A 89 5.61 1.02 -0.80
N THR A 90 5.59 2.18 -0.13
CA THR A 90 5.18 3.44 -0.76
C THR A 90 6.08 3.80 -1.95
N LEU A 91 7.39 3.71 -1.81
CA LEU A 91 8.33 4.03 -2.89
C LEU A 91 8.30 3.00 -4.02
N TYR A 92 8.03 1.75 -3.71
CA TYR A 92 7.92 0.69 -4.70
C TYR A 92 6.65 0.83 -5.55
N PHE A 93 5.48 0.91 -4.90
CA PHE A 93 4.20 0.99 -5.61
C PHE A 93 3.93 2.37 -6.20
N TYR A 94 4.45 3.44 -5.60
CA TYR A 94 4.21 4.83 -5.99
C TYR A 94 5.49 5.55 -6.44
N ARG A 95 6.32 4.86 -7.25
CA ARG A 95 7.65 5.35 -7.67
C ARG A 95 7.66 6.80 -8.17
N GLY A 96 6.64 7.23 -8.92
CA GLY A 96 6.57 8.59 -9.47
C GLY A 96 6.23 9.68 -8.45
N ILE A 97 5.59 9.32 -7.35
CA ILE A 97 5.06 10.25 -6.35
C ILE A 97 5.44 9.90 -4.91
N GLY A 98 6.03 8.74 -4.64
CA GLY A 98 6.29 8.25 -3.28
C GLY A 98 7.10 9.21 -2.43
N LEU A 99 8.14 9.85 -2.98
CA LEU A 99 8.91 10.88 -2.26
C LEU A 99 8.08 12.14 -1.99
N ARG A 100 7.18 12.53 -2.91
CA ARG A 100 6.25 13.65 -2.67
C ARG A 100 5.28 13.31 -1.57
N VAL A 101 4.75 12.09 -1.54
CA VAL A 101 3.87 11.59 -0.48
C VAL A 101 4.59 11.64 0.86
N LEU A 102 5.81 11.13 0.95
CA LEU A 102 6.63 11.22 2.16
C LEU A 102 6.82 12.67 2.60
N GLY A 103 7.19 13.56 1.69
CA GLY A 103 7.41 14.98 1.98
C GLY A 103 6.14 15.68 2.47
N TYR A 104 4.98 15.41 1.87
CA TYR A 104 3.70 15.96 2.33
C TYR A 104 3.30 15.41 3.70
N ILE A 105 3.41 14.10 3.92
CA ILE A 105 3.09 13.51 5.23
C ILE A 105 4.00 14.12 6.30
N TRP A 106 5.30 14.19 6.06
CA TRP A 106 6.26 14.79 6.98
C TRP A 106 5.88 16.23 7.33
N LEU A 107 5.75 17.07 6.31
CA LEU A 107 5.49 18.50 6.50
C LEU A 107 4.12 18.77 7.11
N PHE A 108 3.05 18.14 6.62
CA PHE A 108 1.69 18.37 7.15
C PHE A 108 1.53 17.83 8.58
N THR A 109 2.20 16.72 8.91
CA THR A 109 2.24 16.24 10.29
C THR A 109 2.86 17.27 11.21
N GLY A 110 4.08 17.72 10.90
CA GLY A 110 4.78 18.71 11.74
C GLY A 110 4.02 20.03 11.84
N ILE A 111 3.48 20.56 10.73
CA ILE A 111 2.65 21.77 10.74
C ILE A 111 1.40 21.56 11.60
N GLY A 112 0.68 20.43 11.40
CA GLY A 112 -0.53 20.11 12.15
C GLY A 112 -0.25 20.01 13.66
N VAL A 113 0.81 19.33 14.04
CA VAL A 113 1.25 19.21 15.43
C VAL A 113 1.60 20.59 15.99
N TRP A 114 2.33 21.42 15.24
CA TRP A 114 2.69 22.75 15.71
C TRP A 114 1.46 23.63 15.98
N PHE A 115 0.42 23.54 15.17
CA PHE A 115 -0.80 24.35 15.36
C PHE A 115 -1.75 23.80 16.44
N PHE A 116 -1.95 22.46 16.47
CA PHE A 116 -3.09 21.86 17.16
C PHE A 116 -2.73 21.00 18.37
N ALA A 117 -1.46 20.57 18.51
CA ALA A 117 -1.10 19.68 19.60
C ALA A 117 -1.09 20.39 20.97
N ARG A 118 -1.20 19.58 22.03
CA ARG A 118 -1.04 20.04 23.42
C ARG A 118 0.34 20.63 23.65
N ASP A 119 0.47 21.42 24.70
CA ASP A 119 1.73 22.04 25.11
C ASP A 119 2.70 21.00 25.72
N SER A 120 3.34 20.24 24.84
CA SER A 120 4.35 19.23 25.16
C SER A 120 5.43 19.24 24.10
N TYR A 121 6.55 18.57 24.34
CA TYR A 121 7.53 18.28 23.29
C TYR A 121 7.12 17.04 22.52
N HIS A 122 7.10 17.14 21.19
CA HIS A 122 6.76 16.05 20.28
C HIS A 122 8.02 15.61 19.52
N ILE A 123 8.28 14.30 19.52
CA ILE A 123 9.43 13.67 18.87
C ILE A 123 9.03 12.27 18.39
N GLY A 124 9.68 11.80 17.33
CA GLY A 124 9.54 10.44 16.81
C GLY A 124 8.98 10.37 15.39
N ALA A 125 9.40 9.36 14.66
CA ALA A 125 8.97 9.12 13.29
C ALA A 125 7.54 8.55 13.18
N SER A 126 6.87 8.31 14.28
CA SER A 126 5.57 7.65 14.32
C SER A 126 4.48 8.38 13.53
N GLY A 127 4.48 9.71 13.50
CA GLY A 127 3.56 10.48 12.65
C GLY A 127 3.70 10.12 11.17
N ILE A 128 4.93 9.93 10.69
CA ILE A 128 5.19 9.46 9.31
C ILE A 128 4.71 8.01 9.14
N VAL A 129 4.96 7.13 10.11
CA VAL A 129 4.51 5.73 10.09
C VAL A 129 2.98 5.66 9.94
N TYR A 130 2.24 6.41 10.75
CA TYR A 130 0.77 6.49 10.67
C TYR A 130 0.30 7.08 9.35
N GLY A 131 0.98 8.10 8.87
CA GLY A 131 0.69 8.71 7.57
C GLY A 131 0.86 7.74 6.40
N LEU A 132 1.98 7.03 6.35
CA LEU A 132 2.25 6.04 5.29
C LEU A 132 1.29 4.84 5.37
N ALA A 133 0.99 4.34 6.58
CA ALA A 133 0.02 3.27 6.77
C ALA A 133 -1.37 3.67 6.27
N THR A 134 -1.83 4.87 6.66
CA THR A 134 -3.13 5.40 6.21
C THR A 134 -3.14 5.66 4.70
N PHE A 135 -2.05 6.21 4.15
CA PHE A 135 -1.93 6.43 2.71
C PHE A 135 -2.08 5.13 1.93
N LEU A 136 -1.35 4.07 2.30
CA LEU A 136 -1.41 2.78 1.60
C LEU A 136 -2.76 2.10 1.79
N ALA A 137 -3.32 2.12 3.00
CA ALA A 137 -4.63 1.51 3.29
C ALA A 137 -5.76 2.17 2.48
N ILE A 138 -5.87 3.49 2.55
CA ILE A 138 -6.91 4.24 1.83
C ILE A 138 -6.68 4.15 0.31
N SER A 139 -5.43 4.23 -0.14
CA SER A 139 -5.11 4.05 -1.57
C SER A 139 -5.48 2.65 -2.05
N GLY A 140 -5.26 1.61 -1.21
CA GLY A 140 -5.70 0.24 -1.49
C GLY A 140 -7.22 0.15 -1.67
N ILE A 141 -7.99 0.76 -0.77
CA ILE A 141 -9.46 0.81 -0.84
C ILE A 141 -9.90 1.57 -2.10
N LEU A 142 -9.42 2.78 -2.32
CA LEU A 142 -9.83 3.63 -3.44
C LEU A 142 -9.48 3.04 -4.81
N ARG A 143 -8.47 2.19 -4.88
CA ARG A 143 -7.98 1.57 -6.11
C ARG A 143 -8.34 0.10 -6.22
N HIS A 144 -9.05 -0.46 -5.26
CA HIS A 144 -9.35 -1.89 -5.18
C HIS A 144 -8.08 -2.78 -5.26
N ASP A 145 -6.96 -2.30 -4.72
CA ASP A 145 -5.69 -3.03 -4.70
C ASP A 145 -5.47 -3.67 -3.32
N SER A 146 -5.79 -4.94 -3.22
CA SER A 146 -5.67 -5.72 -1.99
C SER A 146 -4.24 -5.79 -1.42
N ARG A 147 -3.20 -5.68 -2.28
CA ARG A 147 -1.80 -5.73 -1.85
C ARG A 147 -1.45 -4.53 -0.96
N LEU A 148 -1.86 -3.32 -1.39
CA LEU A 148 -1.62 -2.08 -0.62
C LEU A 148 -2.35 -2.11 0.72
N MET A 149 -3.59 -2.56 0.70
CA MET A 149 -4.41 -2.68 1.90
C MET A 149 -3.85 -3.74 2.86
N SER A 150 -3.46 -4.92 2.33
CA SER A 150 -2.92 -6.01 3.15
C SER A 150 -1.62 -5.63 3.85
N ILE A 151 -0.70 -4.91 3.18
CA ILE A 151 0.54 -4.45 3.81
C ILE A 151 0.23 -3.52 4.99
N SER A 152 -0.67 -2.57 4.80
CA SER A 152 -1.03 -1.63 5.86
C SER A 152 -1.71 -2.32 7.04
N LEU A 153 -2.68 -3.20 6.75
CA LEU A 153 -3.39 -3.95 7.78
C LEU A 153 -2.46 -4.89 8.55
N LEU A 154 -1.51 -5.52 7.85
CA LEU A 154 -0.50 -6.36 8.49
C LEU A 154 0.36 -5.56 9.48
N ILE A 155 0.83 -4.37 9.08
CA ILE A 155 1.62 -3.51 9.98
C ILE A 155 0.77 -3.05 11.17
N ILE A 156 -0.45 -2.60 10.94
CA ILE A 156 -1.38 -2.20 12.02
C ILE A 156 -1.63 -3.37 12.98
N PHE A 157 -1.79 -4.58 12.47
CA PHE A 157 -2.00 -5.79 13.27
C PHE A 157 -0.75 -6.18 14.07
N LEU A 158 0.41 -6.22 13.43
CA LEU A 158 1.69 -6.58 14.09
C LEU A 158 2.06 -5.58 15.20
N TYR A 159 1.70 -4.33 15.02
CA TYR A 159 1.94 -3.26 16.00
C TYR A 159 0.66 -2.88 16.74
N GLY A 160 -0.18 -3.84 17.11
CA GLY A 160 -1.53 -3.79 17.65
C GLY A 160 -1.97 -2.57 18.48
N GLY A 161 -1.02 -1.80 19.01
CA GLY A 161 -1.27 -0.51 19.65
C GLY A 161 -1.49 0.67 18.68
N MET A 162 -1.23 0.53 17.37
CA MET A 162 -1.34 1.66 16.44
C MET A 162 -2.76 2.25 16.38
N ILE A 163 -3.81 1.43 16.40
CA ILE A 163 -5.19 1.93 16.36
C ILE A 163 -5.47 2.81 17.58
N TRP A 164 -5.00 2.39 18.75
CA TRP A 164 -5.19 3.12 20.01
C TRP A 164 -4.27 4.35 20.12
N GLY A 165 -3.17 4.35 19.38
CA GLY A 165 -2.20 5.44 19.39
C GLY A 165 -2.74 6.77 18.84
N VAL A 166 -3.84 6.78 18.07
CA VAL A 166 -4.52 8.00 17.60
C VAL A 166 -5.47 8.60 18.65
N LEU A 167 -5.70 7.89 19.75
CA LEU A 167 -6.58 8.33 20.81
C LEU A 167 -5.77 8.90 21.99
N PRO A 168 -6.29 9.84 22.74
CA PRO A 168 -5.61 10.48 23.88
C PRO A 168 -5.60 9.57 25.12
N LEU A 169 -5.25 8.30 24.95
CA LEU A 169 -5.26 7.29 26.04
C LEU A 169 -3.99 7.30 26.88
N PHE A 170 -2.86 7.70 26.29
CA PHE A 170 -1.54 7.65 26.92
C PHE A 170 -0.88 9.00 26.92
N HIS A 171 -0.62 9.58 28.12
CA HIS A 171 -0.04 10.93 28.25
C HIS A 171 1.38 11.07 27.69
N HIS A 172 2.15 9.96 27.64
CA HIS A 172 3.53 9.93 27.13
C HIS A 172 3.60 9.69 25.61
N VAL A 173 2.47 9.44 24.96
CA VAL A 173 2.41 9.22 23.49
C VAL A 173 1.92 10.50 22.83
N SER A 174 2.57 10.89 21.75
CA SER A 174 2.12 11.99 20.89
C SER A 174 1.02 11.53 19.95
N TRP A 175 -0.18 11.30 20.51
CA TRP A 175 -1.34 10.88 19.70
C TRP A 175 -1.69 11.93 18.64
N GLU A 176 -1.37 13.20 18.88
CA GLU A 176 -1.56 14.29 17.94
C GLU A 176 -0.71 14.12 16.67
N SER A 177 0.57 13.73 16.81
CA SER A 177 1.41 13.40 15.64
C SER A 177 0.83 12.22 14.85
N HIS A 178 0.30 11.21 15.54
CA HIS A 178 -0.34 10.06 14.89
C HIS A 178 -1.59 10.49 14.11
N LEU A 179 -2.45 11.30 14.72
CA LEU A 179 -3.67 11.79 14.09
C LEU A 179 -3.33 12.69 12.88
N MET A 180 -2.44 13.67 13.06
CA MET A 180 -2.04 14.56 11.97
C MET A 180 -1.36 13.80 10.83
N GLY A 181 -0.53 12.81 11.15
CA GLY A 181 0.06 11.92 10.17
C GLY A 181 -0.99 11.14 9.40
N SER A 182 -1.95 10.52 10.10
CA SER A 182 -3.05 9.78 9.47
C SER A 182 -3.88 10.69 8.55
N MET A 183 -4.20 11.90 8.99
CA MET A 183 -4.92 12.88 8.16
C MET A 183 -4.11 13.27 6.90
N ALA A 184 -2.81 13.50 7.05
CA ALA A 184 -1.92 13.80 5.93
C ALA A 184 -1.85 12.63 4.95
N GLY A 185 -1.78 11.40 5.44
CA GLY A 185 -1.82 10.18 4.63
C GLY A 185 -3.14 10.02 3.85
N ALA A 186 -4.28 10.25 4.52
CA ALA A 186 -5.61 10.22 3.90
C ALA A 186 -5.74 11.30 2.81
N PHE A 187 -5.26 12.51 3.08
CA PHE A 187 -5.22 13.59 2.09
C PHE A 187 -4.38 13.20 0.86
N CYS A 188 -3.18 12.64 1.07
CA CYS A 188 -2.34 12.16 -0.03
C CYS A 188 -3.01 11.05 -0.83
N ALA A 189 -3.68 10.09 -0.18
CA ALA A 189 -4.41 9.02 -0.85
C ALA A 189 -5.51 9.56 -1.76
N TYR A 190 -6.30 10.52 -1.27
CA TYR A 190 -7.34 11.16 -2.07
C TYR A 190 -6.74 12.02 -3.21
N ARG A 191 -5.69 12.81 -2.92
CA ARG A 191 -5.02 13.69 -3.91
C ARG A 191 -4.40 12.91 -5.07
N TYR A 192 -3.86 11.73 -4.77
CA TYR A 192 -3.16 10.87 -5.72
C TYR A 192 -3.96 9.64 -6.13
N ARG A 193 -5.27 9.59 -5.90
CA ARG A 193 -6.13 8.42 -6.18
C ARG A 193 -6.06 7.91 -7.62
N ASN A 194 -5.75 8.78 -8.57
CA ASN A 194 -5.62 8.43 -9.99
C ASN A 194 -4.15 8.12 -10.39
N GLN A 195 -3.22 8.11 -9.44
CA GLN A 195 -1.79 7.84 -9.67
C GLN A 195 -1.37 6.64 -8.80
N GLY A 196 -0.58 5.74 -9.36
CA GLY A 196 -0.11 4.56 -8.62
C GLY A 196 -0.03 3.34 -9.52
N PRO A 197 0.09 2.13 -8.93
CA PRO A 197 0.19 0.90 -9.69
C PRO A 197 -1.02 0.67 -10.59
N ALA A 198 -0.83 0.01 -11.73
CA ALA A 198 -1.94 -0.40 -12.59
C ALA A 198 -2.92 -1.28 -11.78
N ILE A 199 -4.22 -1.03 -11.97
CA ILE A 199 -5.27 -1.86 -11.37
C ILE A 199 -5.20 -3.22 -12.06
N ARG A 200 -4.87 -4.29 -11.34
CA ARG A 200 -5.00 -5.64 -11.85
C ARG A 200 -6.45 -6.07 -11.66
N ARG A 201 -7.16 -6.20 -12.77
CA ARG A 201 -8.50 -6.80 -12.80
C ARG A 201 -8.32 -8.32 -12.95
N TYR A 202 -8.26 -9.04 -11.85
CA TYR A 202 -8.07 -10.50 -11.83
C TYR A 202 -9.14 -11.28 -12.58
N PHE A 203 -10.30 -10.67 -12.86
CA PHE A 203 -11.42 -11.33 -13.52
C PHE A 203 -11.47 -11.12 -15.05
N GLU A 204 -10.81 -10.07 -15.58
CA GLU A 204 -10.78 -9.85 -17.05
C GLU A 204 -9.72 -10.72 -17.73
N ASP A 205 -8.60 -11.03 -17.03
CA ASP A 205 -7.53 -11.86 -17.60
C ASP A 205 -7.94 -13.34 -17.71
N GLU A 206 -8.87 -13.82 -16.88
CA GLU A 206 -9.41 -15.20 -16.98
C GLU A 206 -10.44 -15.30 -18.11
N ASP A 207 -11.30 -14.30 -18.29
CA ASP A 207 -12.31 -14.29 -19.36
C ASP A 207 -11.65 -14.13 -20.75
N GLU A 208 -10.66 -13.21 -20.91
CA GLU A 208 -9.91 -13.11 -22.18
C GLU A 208 -9.11 -14.38 -22.50
N SER A 209 -8.56 -15.06 -21.49
CA SER A 209 -7.84 -16.32 -21.71
C SER A 209 -8.77 -17.48 -22.07
N LEU A 210 -9.97 -17.49 -21.51
CA LEU A 210 -11.02 -18.45 -21.82
C LEU A 210 -11.60 -18.21 -23.23
N ASP A 211 -11.91 -16.96 -23.56
CA ASP A 211 -12.43 -16.59 -24.89
C ASP A 211 -11.38 -16.90 -25.99
N THR A 212 -10.09 -16.61 -25.75
CA THR A 212 -9.02 -16.94 -26.71
C THR A 212 -8.82 -18.45 -26.84
N GLN A 213 -8.99 -19.22 -25.77
CA GLN A 213 -8.89 -20.68 -25.84
C GLN A 213 -10.12 -21.30 -26.53
N VAL A 214 -11.30 -20.73 -26.35
CA VAL A 214 -12.53 -21.16 -27.03
C VAL A 214 -12.44 -20.87 -28.53
N GLU A 215 -12.03 -19.64 -28.94
CA GLU A 215 -11.82 -19.32 -30.35
C GLU A 215 -10.77 -20.22 -31.01
N PHE A 216 -9.64 -20.52 -30.33
CA PHE A 216 -8.60 -21.39 -30.84
C PHE A 216 -9.07 -22.85 -31.03
N HIS A 217 -9.99 -23.33 -30.19
CA HIS A 217 -10.60 -24.63 -30.30
C HIS A 217 -11.67 -24.69 -31.41
N GLU A 218 -12.44 -23.62 -31.61
CA GLU A 218 -13.42 -23.54 -32.70
C GLU A 218 -12.75 -23.55 -34.08
N GLU A 219 -11.64 -22.84 -34.25
CA GLU A 219 -10.87 -22.78 -35.48
C GLU A 219 -10.24 -24.15 -35.86
N GLN A 220 -9.88 -24.97 -34.85
CA GLN A 220 -9.32 -26.29 -35.08
C GLN A 220 -10.35 -27.41 -35.33
N MET A 221 -11.59 -27.25 -34.88
CA MET A 221 -12.62 -28.30 -34.97
C MET A 221 -13.46 -28.23 -36.24
N GLY A 222 -13.39 -27.17 -37.02
CA GLY A 222 -14.23 -26.95 -38.19
C GLY A 222 -15.73 -26.81 -37.84
N PRO A 223 -16.59 -26.47 -38.80
CA PRO A 223 -18.01 -26.26 -38.53
C PRO A 223 -18.65 -27.58 -38.05
N PHE A 224 -19.22 -27.53 -36.86
CA PHE A 224 -20.02 -28.61 -36.32
C PHE A 224 -21.19 -28.89 -37.28
N PRO A 225 -21.49 -30.17 -37.64
CA PRO A 225 -22.71 -30.47 -38.35
C PRO A 225 -23.93 -30.02 -37.52
N PRO A 226 -24.96 -29.45 -38.13
CA PRO A 226 -26.14 -29.03 -37.41
C PRO A 226 -26.72 -30.19 -36.61
N PRO A 227 -27.16 -29.98 -35.35
CA PRO A 227 -27.70 -31.07 -34.55
C PRO A 227 -29.02 -31.54 -35.18
N ASP A 228 -29.08 -32.86 -35.42
CA ASP A 228 -30.32 -33.52 -35.85
C ASP A 228 -31.33 -33.52 -34.70
N PHE A 229 -32.28 -32.62 -34.77
CA PHE A 229 -33.38 -32.51 -33.82
C PHE A 229 -34.45 -33.58 -34.08
N HIS A 230 -34.12 -34.86 -33.92
CA HIS A 230 -35.11 -35.94 -33.78
C HIS A 230 -35.12 -36.43 -32.34
N GLN A 231 -36.28 -36.17 -31.73
CA GLN A 231 -36.75 -36.59 -30.41
C GLN A 231 -36.00 -37.76 -29.75
N GLY A 232 -35.42 -37.49 -28.57
CA GLY A 232 -34.95 -38.54 -27.66
C GLY A 232 -33.52 -38.36 -27.20
N HIS A 233 -33.33 -38.29 -25.93
CA HIS A 233 -32.12 -38.29 -25.11
C HIS A 233 -30.78 -38.42 -25.89
N LEU A 234 -30.12 -37.28 -26.08
CA LEU A 234 -28.75 -37.26 -26.62
C LEU A 234 -27.72 -37.34 -25.47
N SER A 235 -27.18 -38.54 -25.25
CA SER A 235 -25.88 -38.65 -24.57
C SER A 235 -24.82 -38.74 -25.67
N GLN A 236 -24.02 -37.72 -25.87
CA GLN A 236 -22.83 -37.81 -26.70
C GLN A 236 -21.61 -38.08 -25.80
N ASN A 237 -20.93 -39.18 -26.06
CA ASN A 237 -19.66 -39.51 -25.45
C ASN A 237 -18.53 -38.88 -26.25
N PHE A 238 -17.82 -37.92 -25.67
CA PHE A 238 -16.60 -37.37 -26.26
C PHE A 238 -15.37 -38.23 -25.90
N PRO A 239 -14.36 -38.33 -26.76
CA PRO A 239 -13.09 -38.95 -26.41
C PRO A 239 -12.42 -38.14 -25.32
N GLY A 240 -12.51 -38.60 -24.07
CA GLY A 240 -12.00 -37.88 -22.87
C GLY A 240 -12.87 -38.03 -21.62
N GLY A 241 -14.02 -38.73 -21.73
CA GLY A 241 -14.79 -39.19 -20.57
C GLY A 241 -15.72 -38.12 -19.92
N TYR A 242 -15.99 -37.02 -20.58
CA TYR A 242 -16.96 -36.03 -20.10
C TYR A 242 -18.30 -36.20 -20.82
N SER A 243 -19.39 -36.31 -20.05
CA SER A 243 -20.76 -36.31 -20.57
C SER A 243 -21.49 -35.07 -20.09
N TYR A 244 -22.06 -34.33 -21.02
CA TYR A 244 -22.97 -33.20 -20.69
C TYR A 244 -24.40 -33.62 -20.98
N SER A 245 -25.28 -33.47 -19.98
CA SER A 245 -26.73 -33.57 -20.18
C SER A 245 -27.34 -32.18 -20.13
N TYR A 246 -27.91 -31.74 -21.23
CA TYR A 246 -28.71 -30.52 -21.29
C TYR A 246 -30.12 -30.81 -20.81
N VAL A 247 -30.55 -30.15 -19.71
CA VAL A 247 -31.93 -30.15 -19.26
C VAL A 247 -32.53 -28.80 -19.68
N PRO A 248 -33.49 -28.78 -20.62
CA PRO A 248 -34.19 -27.55 -21.00
C PRO A 248 -34.92 -26.97 -19.77
N LYS A 249 -34.79 -25.68 -19.51
CA LYS A 249 -35.67 -24.98 -18.58
C LYS A 249 -37.05 -24.91 -19.22
N ASP A 250 -38.04 -25.51 -18.54
CA ASP A 250 -39.46 -25.38 -18.93
C ASP A 250 -39.80 -23.88 -18.97
N LYS A 251 -40.40 -23.46 -20.08
CA LYS A 251 -40.98 -22.13 -20.20
C LYS A 251 -42.13 -22.04 -19.21
N GLU A 252 -41.98 -21.24 -18.17
CA GLU A 252 -43.10 -20.81 -17.35
C GLU A 252 -44.13 -20.11 -18.27
N GLU A 253 -45.29 -20.70 -18.40
CA GLU A 253 -46.43 -20.09 -19.04
C GLU A 253 -46.82 -18.80 -18.30
N GLU A 254 -46.61 -17.66 -18.95
CA GLU A 254 -47.27 -16.41 -18.57
C GLU A 254 -48.78 -16.57 -18.75
N SER A 255 -49.52 -16.96 -17.72
CA SER A 255 -50.95 -16.75 -17.62
C SER A 255 -51.18 -15.32 -17.15
N LYS A 256 -51.61 -14.46 -18.08
CA LYS A 256 -52.26 -13.19 -17.74
C LYS A 256 -53.73 -13.43 -17.43
N PRO A 257 -54.28 -12.75 -16.42
CA PRO A 257 -55.71 -12.49 -16.36
C PRO A 257 -56.11 -11.35 -17.26
#